data_c1010d59b3001736ad96554e3b04d2be
#
_entry.id   c1010d59b3001736ad96554e3b04d2be
#
_cell.length_a   1.000
_cell.length_b   1.000
_cell.length_c   1.000
_cell.angle_alpha   90.00
_cell.angle_beta   90.00
_cell.angle_gamma   90.00
#
_symmetry.space_group_name_H-M   'P 1'
#
loop_
_entity.id
_entity.type
_entity.pdbx_description
1 polymer ?
#
loop_
_entity_poly.entity_id
_entity_poly.type
_entity_poly.pdbx_seq_one_letter_code
_entity_poly.pdbx_strand_id
1 'polypeptide(L)'
;LPERGFSPDANFPLINTEKGGLTMKLHAAVSDERLIEIASGTRVNVVPNQAVAVIAGDWREAAADAFDVEDEDCALESELVGGDTRLTVTGVSAHASVPEKGKNAAKMLMHVLAKLGIGGAPIALLDEAAGRESAGEDLGIAGSDKVSGALTINLGLLFAKAGKIDVTFDCRYPVFFNPETIGETVQRRLAPAGYTLDPIHPSTPHHVPESSEL
;
A
#
# COMPACT_ATOMS: atom_id res chain seq x y z
N LEU A 1 -37.31 -9.08 1.29
CA LEU A 1 -35.97 -9.58 1.59
C LEU A 1 -36.05 -10.46 2.81
N PRO A 2 -35.31 -11.58 2.90
CA PRO A 2 -35.29 -12.39 4.11
C PRO A 2 -34.70 -11.58 5.27
N GLU A 3 -35.28 -11.71 6.45
CA GLU A 3 -34.80 -11.04 7.67
C GLU A 3 -33.51 -11.67 8.21
N ARG A 4 -33.24 -12.90 7.81
CA ARG A 4 -32.06 -13.69 8.22
C ARG A 4 -31.51 -14.44 7.03
N GLY A 5 -30.20 -14.66 7.03
CA GLY A 5 -29.53 -15.39 5.97
C GLY A 5 -28.05 -15.61 6.30
N PHE A 6 -27.37 -16.42 5.49
CA PHE A 6 -25.94 -16.58 5.51
C PHE A 6 -25.39 -16.52 4.08
N SER A 7 -24.14 -16.08 3.95
CA SER A 7 -23.38 -16.16 2.71
C SER A 7 -22.43 -17.35 2.79
N PRO A 8 -22.39 -18.25 1.79
CA PRO A 8 -21.44 -19.37 1.78
C PRO A 8 -20.02 -18.96 1.38
N ASP A 9 -19.76 -17.68 1.20
CA ASP A 9 -18.48 -17.12 0.74
C ASP A 9 -17.59 -16.72 1.94
N ALA A 10 -17.32 -17.64 2.86
CA ALA A 10 -16.50 -17.41 4.04
C ALA A 10 -15.83 -18.70 4.54
N ASN A 11 -14.90 -18.54 5.50
CA ASN A 11 -14.26 -19.67 6.18
C ASN A 11 -15.22 -20.36 7.17
N PHE A 12 -14.98 -21.65 7.41
CA PHE A 12 -15.70 -22.41 8.41
C PHE A 12 -15.14 -22.22 9.82
N PRO A 13 -15.96 -22.41 10.90
CA PRO A 13 -17.37 -22.87 10.84
C PRO A 13 -18.37 -21.74 10.55
N LEU A 14 -18.14 -20.52 11.01
CA LEU A 14 -19.00 -19.35 10.82
C LEU A 14 -18.20 -18.08 11.05
N ILE A 15 -18.33 -17.13 10.18
CA ILE A 15 -17.78 -15.78 10.34
C ILE A 15 -18.94 -14.85 10.71
N ASN A 16 -18.92 -14.32 11.92
CA ASN A 16 -19.91 -13.36 12.42
C ASN A 16 -19.43 -11.90 12.36
N THR A 17 -18.21 -11.69 11.90
CA THR A 17 -17.56 -10.36 11.89
C THR A 17 -16.75 -10.15 10.63
N GLU A 18 -16.96 -9.03 9.96
CA GLU A 18 -16.12 -8.54 8.87
C GLU A 18 -15.64 -7.12 9.14
N LYS A 19 -14.36 -6.87 8.89
CA LYS A 19 -13.79 -5.52 8.91
C LYS A 19 -14.39 -4.66 7.80
N GLY A 20 -14.46 -3.36 8.03
CA GLY A 20 -14.73 -2.41 6.97
C GLY A 20 -13.58 -2.34 5.96
N GLY A 21 -13.93 -2.00 4.73
CA GLY A 21 -12.96 -1.75 3.65
C GLY A 21 -12.87 -0.26 3.34
N LEU A 22 -11.66 0.25 3.19
CA LEU A 22 -11.41 1.64 2.84
C LEU A 22 -10.31 1.72 1.79
N THR A 23 -10.69 2.06 0.55
CA THR A 23 -9.73 2.37 -0.50
C THR A 23 -9.41 3.86 -0.45
N MET A 24 -8.13 4.19 -0.26
CA MET A 24 -7.63 5.56 -0.22
C MET A 24 -6.74 5.82 -1.44
N LYS A 25 -7.16 6.77 -2.28
CA LYS A 25 -6.38 7.23 -3.44
C LYS A 25 -5.79 8.59 -3.11
N LEU A 26 -4.47 8.71 -3.26
CA LEU A 26 -3.75 9.96 -3.04
C LEU A 26 -2.93 10.27 -4.28
N HIS A 27 -2.73 11.56 -4.52
CA HIS A 27 -1.89 12.03 -5.59
C HIS A 27 -1.04 13.24 -5.15
N ALA A 28 0.14 13.36 -5.75
CA ALA A 28 1.04 14.50 -5.53
C ALA A 28 1.79 14.86 -6.82
N ALA A 29 2.37 16.04 -6.87
CA ALA A 29 3.32 16.42 -7.91
C ALA A 29 4.73 15.91 -7.56
N VAL A 30 5.47 15.44 -8.55
CA VAL A 30 6.88 15.08 -8.45
C VAL A 30 7.67 15.97 -9.40
N SER A 31 8.50 16.84 -8.83
CA SER A 31 9.32 17.79 -9.61
C SER A 31 10.71 17.24 -10.01
N ASP A 32 11.06 16.05 -9.54
CA ASP A 32 12.33 15.42 -9.87
C ASP A 32 12.29 14.79 -11.26
N GLU A 33 12.87 15.48 -12.23
CA GLU A 33 12.91 15.05 -13.64
C GLU A 33 13.70 13.74 -13.87
N ARG A 34 14.49 13.30 -12.88
CA ARG A 34 15.17 12.01 -12.95
C ARG A 34 14.20 10.84 -12.89
N LEU A 35 13.07 10.99 -12.19
CA LEU A 35 12.03 9.99 -12.14
C LEU A 35 11.12 10.09 -13.36
N ILE A 36 11.29 9.16 -14.31
CA ILE A 36 10.53 9.14 -15.56
C ILE A 36 9.19 8.42 -15.38
N GLU A 37 9.22 7.23 -14.76
CA GLU A 37 8.04 6.40 -14.59
C GLU A 37 8.16 5.46 -13.39
N ILE A 38 7.04 5.21 -12.70
CA ILE A 38 6.84 4.07 -11.80
C ILE A 38 5.56 3.36 -12.21
N ALA A 39 5.59 2.03 -12.19
CA ALA A 39 4.41 1.19 -12.37
C ALA A 39 4.45 -0.01 -11.43
N SER A 40 3.47 -0.11 -10.53
CA SER A 40 3.32 -1.26 -9.64
C SER A 40 1.88 -1.51 -9.25
N GLY A 41 1.53 -2.80 -9.18
CA GLY A 41 0.21 -3.28 -8.80
C GLY A 41 -0.80 -3.30 -9.95
N THR A 42 -1.71 -4.26 -9.90
CA THR A 42 -2.80 -4.45 -10.87
C THR A 42 -4.17 -4.40 -10.21
N ARG A 43 -4.23 -4.66 -8.91
CA ARG A 43 -5.46 -4.64 -8.08
C ARG A 43 -5.14 -4.08 -6.70
N VAL A 44 -6.01 -3.23 -6.18
CA VAL A 44 -5.82 -2.58 -4.89
C VAL A 44 -5.76 -3.56 -3.72
N ASN A 45 -6.53 -4.65 -3.79
CA ASN A 45 -6.66 -5.67 -2.75
C ASN A 45 -5.65 -6.82 -2.87
N VAL A 46 -4.55 -6.61 -3.59
CA VAL A 46 -3.46 -7.58 -3.75
C VAL A 46 -2.15 -6.89 -3.43
N VAL A 47 -1.28 -7.55 -2.65
CA VAL A 47 0.10 -7.13 -2.43
C VAL A 47 0.86 -7.23 -3.76
N PRO A 48 1.41 -6.13 -4.30
CA PRO A 48 2.15 -6.16 -5.56
C PRO A 48 3.40 -7.03 -5.45
N ASN A 49 3.53 -7.99 -6.36
CA ASN A 49 4.72 -8.84 -6.47
C ASN A 49 5.71 -8.34 -7.53
N GLN A 50 5.39 -7.26 -8.21
CA GLN A 50 6.30 -6.61 -9.15
C GLN A 50 6.13 -5.10 -9.10
N ALA A 51 7.26 -4.39 -9.18
CA ALA A 51 7.31 -2.95 -9.31
C ALA A 51 8.44 -2.56 -10.26
N VAL A 52 8.18 -1.61 -11.14
CA VAL A 52 9.14 -1.11 -12.13
C VAL A 52 9.30 0.38 -11.96
N ALA A 53 10.55 0.88 -12.03
CA ALA A 53 10.83 2.30 -12.20
C ALA A 53 11.75 2.53 -13.40
N VAL A 54 11.59 3.67 -14.07
CA VAL A 54 12.52 4.18 -15.08
C VAL A 54 13.10 5.49 -14.56
N ILE A 55 14.43 5.58 -14.54
CA ILE A 55 15.20 6.69 -13.97
C ILE A 55 16.18 7.19 -15.03
N ALA A 56 16.22 8.49 -15.25
CA ALA A 56 17.15 9.12 -16.20
C ALA A 56 18.61 8.90 -15.77
N GLY A 57 19.43 8.39 -16.71
CA GLY A 57 20.84 8.10 -16.49
C GLY A 57 21.13 6.70 -15.90
N ASP A 58 22.39 6.45 -15.59
CA ASP A 58 22.85 5.14 -15.09
C ASP A 58 22.91 5.10 -13.55
N TRP A 59 22.00 4.34 -12.95
CA TRP A 59 21.84 4.16 -11.51
C TRP A 59 22.01 2.70 -11.06
N ARG A 60 22.44 1.80 -11.94
CA ARG A 60 22.45 0.35 -11.68
C ARG A 60 23.26 -0.05 -10.46
N GLU A 61 24.49 0.47 -10.32
CA GLU A 61 25.36 0.20 -9.18
C GLU A 61 24.76 0.77 -7.89
N ALA A 62 24.37 2.04 -7.91
CA ALA A 62 23.77 2.69 -6.74
C ALA A 62 22.45 2.04 -6.30
N ALA A 63 21.62 1.56 -7.25
CA ALA A 63 20.39 0.86 -6.93
C ALA A 63 20.66 -0.53 -6.30
N ALA A 64 21.68 -1.25 -6.77
CA ALA A 64 22.10 -2.51 -6.18
C ALA A 64 22.57 -2.30 -4.72
N ASP A 65 23.37 -1.26 -4.45
CA ASP A 65 23.81 -0.91 -3.11
C ASP A 65 22.68 -0.44 -2.19
N ALA A 66 21.63 0.18 -2.77
CA ALA A 66 20.47 0.65 -2.04
C ALA A 66 19.47 -0.46 -1.67
N PHE A 67 19.51 -1.58 -2.40
CA PHE A 67 18.60 -2.71 -2.17
C PHE A 67 19.16 -3.62 -1.07
N ASP A 68 18.68 -3.42 0.16
CA ASP A 68 19.12 -4.12 1.38
C ASP A 68 18.13 -5.20 1.86
N VAL A 69 17.39 -5.81 0.94
CA VAL A 69 16.44 -6.87 1.25
C VAL A 69 17.15 -8.22 1.27
N GLU A 70 17.30 -8.81 2.46
CA GLU A 70 17.86 -10.14 2.68
C GLU A 70 16.76 -11.21 2.69
N ASP A 71 16.05 -11.39 1.56
CA ASP A 71 14.97 -12.37 1.44
C ASP A 71 15.09 -13.02 0.06
N GLU A 72 15.21 -14.36 0.02
CA GLU A 72 15.42 -15.11 -1.23
C GLU A 72 14.23 -15.03 -2.21
N ASP A 73 13.05 -14.67 -1.71
CA ASP A 73 11.87 -14.44 -2.52
C ASP A 73 11.78 -13.02 -3.12
N CYS A 74 12.76 -12.15 -2.79
CA CYS A 74 12.83 -10.77 -3.25
C CYS A 74 14.07 -10.54 -4.11
N ALA A 75 13.91 -9.79 -5.20
CA ALA A 75 15.01 -9.46 -6.10
C ALA A 75 14.89 -8.06 -6.68
N LEU A 76 16.04 -7.44 -6.94
CA LEU A 76 16.17 -6.24 -7.77
C LEU A 76 16.95 -6.60 -9.03
N GLU A 77 16.36 -6.38 -10.18
CA GLU A 77 17.03 -6.38 -11.48
C GLU A 77 17.17 -4.95 -11.98
N SER A 78 18.32 -4.64 -12.58
CA SER A 78 18.58 -3.33 -13.17
C SER A 78 19.18 -3.47 -14.57
N GLU A 79 18.62 -2.76 -15.53
CA GLU A 79 19.10 -2.73 -16.90
C GLU A 79 19.21 -1.29 -17.43
N LEU A 80 20.12 -1.05 -18.37
CA LEU A 80 20.24 0.23 -19.06
C LEU A 80 19.50 0.15 -20.39
N VAL A 81 18.45 0.96 -20.55
CA VAL A 81 17.61 1.01 -21.76
C VAL A 81 17.61 2.42 -22.32
N GLY A 82 18.21 2.61 -23.49
CA GLY A 82 18.27 3.92 -24.14
C GLY A 82 19.08 4.99 -23.39
N GLY A 83 19.91 4.61 -22.44
CA GLY A 83 20.68 5.51 -21.58
C GLY A 83 20.04 5.77 -20.20
N ASP A 84 18.84 5.27 -19.97
CA ASP A 84 18.11 5.35 -18.70
C ASP A 84 18.12 4.01 -17.97
N THR A 85 18.06 4.05 -16.64
CA THR A 85 18.01 2.84 -15.82
C THR A 85 16.58 2.38 -15.64
N ARG A 86 16.32 1.12 -15.98
CA ARG A 86 15.10 0.42 -15.61
C ARG A 86 15.38 -0.48 -14.42
N LEU A 87 14.68 -0.25 -13.34
CA LEU A 87 14.67 -1.08 -12.13
C LEU A 87 13.42 -1.96 -12.14
N THR A 88 13.59 -3.24 -11.85
CA THR A 88 12.47 -4.17 -11.63
C THR A 88 12.67 -4.86 -10.29
N VAL A 89 11.75 -4.60 -9.37
CA VAL A 89 11.70 -5.29 -8.07
C VAL A 89 10.67 -6.39 -8.14
N THR A 90 11.07 -7.59 -7.70
CA THR A 90 10.19 -8.75 -7.53
C THR A 90 9.96 -9.02 -6.04
N GLY A 91 8.76 -9.40 -5.68
CA GLY A 91 8.34 -9.78 -4.34
C GLY A 91 7.28 -10.89 -4.38
N VAL A 92 6.47 -11.02 -3.33
CA VAL A 92 5.48 -12.11 -3.19
C VAL A 92 4.08 -11.54 -3.03
N SER A 93 3.14 -12.00 -3.86
CA SER A 93 1.73 -11.62 -3.75
C SER A 93 1.06 -12.24 -2.53
N ALA A 94 0.17 -11.46 -1.91
CA ALA A 94 -0.79 -11.92 -0.91
C ALA A 94 -2.09 -11.13 -1.04
N HIS A 95 -3.15 -11.58 -0.39
CA HIS A 95 -4.38 -10.80 -0.28
C HIS A 95 -4.17 -9.63 0.70
N ALA A 96 -4.71 -8.46 0.40
CA ALA A 96 -4.52 -7.25 1.21
C ALA A 96 -5.10 -7.32 2.64
N SER A 97 -5.93 -8.33 2.95
CA SER A 97 -6.39 -8.58 4.33
C SER A 97 -5.35 -9.28 5.23
N VAL A 98 -4.31 -9.85 4.61
CA VAL A 98 -3.19 -10.52 5.28
C VAL A 98 -1.87 -10.11 4.61
N PRO A 99 -1.58 -8.79 4.56
CA PRO A 99 -0.48 -8.25 3.76
C PRO A 99 0.89 -8.72 4.27
N GLU A 100 0.98 -9.12 5.52
CA GLU A 100 2.19 -9.68 6.14
C GLU A 100 2.65 -11.02 5.54
N LYS A 101 1.76 -11.71 4.81
CA LYS A 101 2.10 -12.94 4.07
C LYS A 101 2.72 -12.68 2.71
N GLY A 102 2.72 -11.43 2.26
CA GLY A 102 3.32 -11.00 1.02
C GLY A 102 4.61 -10.22 1.23
N LYS A 103 5.31 -9.99 0.11
CA LYS A 103 6.49 -9.12 0.02
C LYS A 103 6.16 -8.03 -1.00
N ASN A 104 5.87 -6.84 -0.53
CA ASN A 104 5.35 -5.76 -1.39
C ASN A 104 6.46 -5.12 -2.23
N ALA A 105 6.50 -5.44 -3.52
CA ALA A 105 7.51 -4.93 -4.45
C ALA A 105 7.44 -3.39 -4.60
N ALA A 106 6.25 -2.78 -4.50
CA ALA A 106 6.12 -1.32 -4.56
C ALA A 106 6.82 -0.63 -3.38
N LYS A 107 6.69 -1.17 -2.18
CA LYS A 107 7.36 -0.66 -0.97
C LYS A 107 8.89 -0.79 -1.09
N MET A 108 9.39 -1.94 -1.55
CA MET A 108 10.82 -2.17 -1.74
C MET A 108 11.41 -1.23 -2.81
N LEU A 109 10.72 -1.06 -3.95
CA LEU A 109 11.16 -0.11 -4.99
C LEU A 109 11.17 1.32 -4.46
N MET A 110 10.12 1.73 -3.75
CA MET A 110 10.02 3.05 -3.14
C MET A 110 11.17 3.31 -2.18
N HIS A 111 11.55 2.31 -1.36
CA HIS A 111 12.68 2.40 -0.45
C HIS A 111 14.02 2.60 -1.19
N VAL A 112 14.26 1.86 -2.26
CA VAL A 112 15.43 2.08 -3.14
C VAL A 112 15.45 3.50 -3.68
N LEU A 113 14.32 3.99 -4.25
CA LEU A 113 14.23 5.34 -4.79
C LEU A 113 14.47 6.42 -3.72
N ALA A 114 13.93 6.23 -2.51
CA ALA A 114 14.14 7.14 -1.38
C ALA A 114 15.62 7.21 -0.96
N LYS A 115 16.30 6.06 -0.88
CA LYS A 115 17.76 6.00 -0.60
C LYS A 115 18.61 6.69 -1.67
N LEU A 116 18.20 6.60 -2.94
CA LEU A 116 18.84 7.29 -4.05
C LEU A 116 18.49 8.79 -4.12
N GLY A 117 17.56 9.27 -3.29
CA GLY A 117 17.05 10.64 -3.33
C GLY A 117 16.28 10.94 -4.62
N ILE A 118 15.70 9.92 -5.26
CA ILE A 118 14.91 10.02 -6.50
C ILE A 118 13.43 10.21 -6.16
N GLY A 119 12.76 11.13 -6.85
CA GLY A 119 11.35 11.47 -6.65
C GLY A 119 11.09 12.46 -5.51
N GLY A 120 12.16 12.91 -4.81
CA GLY A 120 12.12 13.97 -3.83
C GLY A 120 11.19 13.69 -2.62
N ALA A 121 10.60 14.76 -2.07
CA ALA A 121 9.77 14.68 -0.86
C ALA A 121 8.58 13.71 -0.97
N PRO A 122 7.87 13.58 -2.11
CA PRO A 122 6.78 12.61 -2.24
C PRO A 122 7.22 11.18 -2.00
N ILE A 123 8.31 10.73 -2.62
CA ILE A 123 8.83 9.37 -2.44
C ILE A 123 9.39 9.19 -1.03
N ALA A 124 10.20 10.13 -0.54
CA ALA A 124 10.83 10.02 0.78
C ALA A 124 9.80 9.92 1.92
N LEU A 125 8.77 10.78 1.91
CA LEU A 125 7.74 10.76 2.95
C LEU A 125 6.83 9.52 2.83
N LEU A 126 6.55 9.06 1.62
CA LEU A 126 5.76 7.85 1.40
C LEU A 126 6.51 6.61 1.90
N ASP A 127 7.83 6.53 1.67
CA ASP A 127 8.67 5.46 2.21
C ASP A 127 8.68 5.47 3.75
N GLU A 128 8.88 6.63 4.36
CA GLU A 128 8.84 6.79 5.82
C GLU A 128 7.48 6.40 6.41
N ALA A 129 6.38 6.82 5.77
CA ALA A 129 5.03 6.66 6.33
C ALA A 129 4.38 5.30 6.03
N ALA A 130 4.76 4.63 4.95
CA ALA A 130 4.07 3.42 4.50
C ALA A 130 5.02 2.29 4.06
N GLY A 131 6.33 2.53 4.06
CA GLY A 131 7.31 1.61 3.49
C GLY A 131 7.53 0.34 4.31
N ARG A 132 7.40 0.37 5.63
CA ARG A 132 7.84 -0.73 6.51
C ARG A 132 6.73 -1.61 7.02
N GLU A 133 5.62 -1.01 7.48
CA GLU A 133 4.58 -1.68 8.24
C GLU A 133 3.33 -1.96 7.40
N SER A 134 2.51 -2.91 7.85
CA SER A 134 1.21 -3.24 7.26
C SER A 134 0.04 -3.10 8.23
N ALA A 135 0.31 -2.66 9.45
CA ALA A 135 -0.71 -2.35 10.46
C ALA A 135 -0.98 -0.83 10.60
N GLY A 136 -0.22 0.02 9.88
CA GLY A 136 -0.48 1.45 9.77
C GLY A 136 0.12 2.30 10.89
N GLU A 137 1.16 1.81 11.59
CA GLU A 137 1.84 2.51 12.67
C GLU A 137 2.44 3.83 12.19
N ASP A 138 3.23 3.80 11.13
CA ASP A 138 3.93 4.97 10.59
C ASP A 138 2.99 5.99 9.94
N LEU A 139 1.80 5.55 9.51
CA LEU A 139 0.70 6.40 9.06
C LEU A 139 -0.12 6.99 10.22
N GLY A 140 0.07 6.49 11.46
CA GLY A 140 -0.66 6.93 12.65
C GLY A 140 -2.11 6.44 12.72
N ILE A 141 -2.44 5.34 12.05
CA ILE A 141 -3.78 4.75 11.98
C ILE A 141 -3.87 3.36 12.61
N ALA A 142 -2.77 2.84 13.13
CA ALA A 142 -2.72 1.54 13.76
C ALA A 142 -3.71 1.43 14.93
N GLY A 143 -4.27 0.25 15.09
CA GLY A 143 -5.15 -0.06 16.20
C GLY A 143 -5.88 -1.37 16.01
N SER A 144 -6.60 -1.79 17.05
CA SER A 144 -7.35 -3.04 17.03
C SER A 144 -8.58 -2.96 17.93
N ASP A 145 -9.55 -3.81 17.67
CA ASP A 145 -10.64 -4.09 18.61
C ASP A 145 -10.69 -5.60 18.95
N LYS A 146 -11.46 -5.91 20.01
CA LYS A 146 -11.58 -7.30 20.50
C LYS A 146 -12.42 -8.19 19.58
N VAL A 147 -13.19 -7.59 18.69
CA VAL A 147 -14.18 -8.27 17.86
C VAL A 147 -13.59 -8.63 16.51
N SER A 148 -12.93 -7.68 15.86
CA SER A 148 -12.41 -7.85 14.50
C SER A 148 -10.88 -7.84 14.40
N GLY A 149 -10.17 -7.59 15.50
CA GLY A 149 -8.70 -7.59 15.54
C GLY A 149 -8.05 -6.30 15.01
N ALA A 150 -6.81 -6.40 14.53
CA ALA A 150 -6.00 -5.25 14.12
C ALA A 150 -6.38 -4.70 12.75
N LEU A 151 -6.21 -3.38 12.55
CA LEU A 151 -6.22 -2.75 11.24
C LEU A 151 -5.10 -3.33 10.35
N THR A 152 -5.38 -3.51 9.08
CA THR A 152 -4.34 -3.81 8.07
C THR A 152 -4.40 -2.81 6.93
N ILE A 153 -3.22 -2.48 6.37
CA ILE A 153 -3.10 -1.58 5.22
C ILE A 153 -2.10 -2.12 4.21
N ASN A 154 -2.48 -2.09 2.95
CA ASN A 154 -1.66 -2.49 1.82
C ASN A 154 -1.46 -1.33 0.84
N LEU A 155 -0.23 -1.06 0.44
CA LEU A 155 0.07 -0.25 -0.75
C LEU A 155 -0.20 -1.13 -1.97
N GLY A 156 -1.39 -0.99 -2.56
CA GLY A 156 -1.85 -1.86 -3.65
C GLY A 156 -1.45 -1.37 -5.03
N LEU A 157 -1.46 -0.05 -5.24
CA LEU A 157 -1.07 0.57 -6.52
C LEU A 157 -0.12 1.73 -6.30
N LEU A 158 0.93 1.82 -7.12
CA LEU A 158 1.87 2.92 -7.15
C LEU A 158 2.22 3.24 -8.61
N PHE A 159 1.86 4.43 -9.06
CA PHE A 159 2.16 4.90 -10.41
C PHE A 159 2.77 6.31 -10.35
N ALA A 160 3.81 6.53 -11.14
CA ALA A 160 4.31 7.88 -11.38
C ALA A 160 4.62 8.06 -12.87
N LYS A 161 4.24 9.20 -13.42
CA LYS A 161 4.53 9.59 -14.81
C LYS A 161 4.25 11.07 -15.01
N ALA A 162 5.04 11.68 -15.88
CA ALA A 162 4.85 13.09 -16.29
C ALA A 162 4.73 14.07 -15.10
N GLY A 163 5.57 13.89 -14.07
CA GLY A 163 5.61 14.79 -12.91
C GLY A 163 4.47 14.61 -11.91
N LYS A 164 3.74 13.49 -11.98
CA LYS A 164 2.66 13.14 -11.05
C LYS A 164 2.90 11.76 -10.45
N ILE A 165 2.56 11.60 -9.18
CA ILE A 165 2.50 10.30 -8.50
C ILE A 165 1.09 10.04 -8.00
N ASP A 166 0.60 8.84 -8.23
CA ASP A 166 -0.69 8.31 -7.78
C ASP A 166 -0.43 7.08 -6.90
N VAL A 167 -1.02 7.08 -5.72
CA VAL A 167 -0.87 6.04 -4.70
C VAL A 167 -2.25 5.53 -4.31
N THR A 168 -2.41 4.22 -4.17
CA THR A 168 -3.67 3.65 -3.69
C THR A 168 -3.41 2.63 -2.59
N PHE A 169 -4.01 2.88 -1.42
CA PHE A 169 -4.03 1.96 -0.30
C PHE A 169 -5.34 1.19 -0.23
N ASP A 170 -5.28 -0.10 0.14
CA ASP A 170 -6.41 -0.89 0.65
C ASP A 170 -6.24 -1.03 2.16
N CYS A 171 -7.17 -0.47 2.91
CA CYS A 171 -7.21 -0.55 4.36
C CYS A 171 -8.39 -1.41 4.81
N ARG A 172 -8.14 -2.36 5.72
CA ARG A 172 -9.17 -3.13 6.42
C ARG A 172 -9.23 -2.65 7.86
N TYR A 173 -10.29 -1.93 8.20
CA TYR A 173 -10.41 -1.28 9.49
C TYR A 173 -11.35 -2.03 10.44
N PRO A 174 -11.05 -2.02 11.76
CA PRO A 174 -11.85 -2.68 12.78
C PRO A 174 -13.28 -2.13 12.86
N VAL A 175 -14.19 -2.96 13.39
CA VAL A 175 -15.64 -2.66 13.45
C VAL A 175 -15.97 -1.34 14.15
N PHE A 176 -15.22 -0.99 15.19
CA PHE A 176 -15.47 0.22 15.98
C PHE A 176 -14.61 1.43 15.56
N PHE A 177 -13.92 1.36 14.41
CA PHE A 177 -13.12 2.47 13.90
C PHE A 177 -13.94 3.35 12.98
N ASN A 178 -13.59 4.64 12.99
CA ASN A 178 -14.21 5.61 12.10
C ASN A 178 -13.34 5.79 10.84
N PRO A 179 -13.83 5.43 9.63
CA PRO A 179 -13.07 5.52 8.39
C PRO A 179 -12.71 6.96 7.98
N GLU A 180 -13.53 7.94 8.33
CA GLU A 180 -13.25 9.36 8.07
C GLU A 180 -12.01 9.80 8.85
N THR A 181 -11.91 9.43 10.13
CA THR A 181 -10.73 9.72 10.97
C THR A 181 -9.47 9.05 10.42
N ILE A 182 -9.58 7.83 9.86
CA ILE A 182 -8.47 7.15 9.20
C ILE A 182 -8.01 7.96 7.99
N GLY A 183 -8.94 8.35 7.11
CA GLY A 183 -8.64 9.14 5.92
C GLY A 183 -7.99 10.49 6.26
N GLU A 184 -8.56 11.23 7.22
CA GLU A 184 -8.02 12.50 7.69
C GLU A 184 -6.60 12.37 8.27
N THR A 185 -6.32 11.28 8.99
CA THR A 185 -5.01 11.03 9.57
C THR A 185 -3.98 10.75 8.49
N VAL A 186 -4.30 9.90 7.51
CA VAL A 186 -3.44 9.62 6.34
C VAL A 186 -3.20 10.90 5.53
N GLN A 187 -4.24 11.70 5.26
CA GLN A 187 -4.11 12.97 4.56
C GLN A 187 -3.15 13.91 5.30
N ARG A 188 -3.33 14.08 6.60
CA ARG A 188 -2.48 14.95 7.45
C ARG A 188 -1.03 14.47 7.48
N ARG A 189 -0.80 13.16 7.53
CA ARG A 189 0.55 12.56 7.55
C ARG A 189 1.30 12.78 6.25
N LEU A 190 0.62 12.71 5.10
CA LEU A 190 1.23 12.80 3.78
C LEU A 190 1.16 14.21 3.15
N ALA A 191 0.33 15.11 3.67
CA ALA A 191 0.19 16.50 3.18
C ALA A 191 1.50 17.28 3.10
N PRO A 192 2.49 17.14 4.01
CA PRO A 192 3.76 17.87 3.91
C PRO A 192 4.55 17.61 2.62
N ALA A 193 4.35 16.44 1.98
CA ALA A 193 4.93 16.12 0.67
C ALA A 193 3.99 16.42 -0.51
N GLY A 194 2.92 17.17 -0.29
CA GLY A 194 2.00 17.62 -1.33
C GLY A 194 0.93 16.61 -1.72
N TYR A 195 0.79 15.50 -0.98
CA TYR A 195 -0.29 14.55 -1.26
C TYR A 195 -1.67 15.11 -0.92
N THR A 196 -2.61 14.82 -1.81
CA THR A 196 -4.05 15.10 -1.64
C THR A 196 -4.82 13.79 -1.73
N LEU A 197 -5.68 13.54 -0.75
CA LEU A 197 -6.58 12.38 -0.71
C LEU A 197 -7.86 12.68 -1.49
N ASP A 198 -8.24 11.77 -2.39
CA ASP A 198 -9.54 11.81 -3.06
C ASP A 198 -10.67 11.50 -2.07
N PRO A 199 -11.93 11.88 -2.37
CA PRO A 199 -13.09 11.51 -1.56
C PRO A 199 -13.14 9.99 -1.31
N ILE A 200 -13.30 9.61 -0.04
CA ILE A 200 -13.34 8.20 0.37
C ILE A 200 -14.76 7.64 0.31
N HIS A 201 -14.87 6.34 0.02
CA HIS A 201 -16.14 5.60 -0.01
C HIS A 201 -15.94 4.28 0.76
N PRO A 202 -16.05 4.29 2.11
CA PRO A 202 -15.82 3.10 2.91
C PRO A 202 -16.96 2.09 2.77
N SER A 203 -16.64 0.79 2.81
CA SER A 203 -17.64 -0.25 3.06
C SER A 203 -17.83 -0.41 4.56
N THR A 204 -19.08 -0.50 4.98
CA THR A 204 -19.44 -0.65 6.41
C THR A 204 -18.98 -2.01 6.93
N PRO A 205 -18.30 -2.06 8.09
CA PRO A 205 -18.00 -3.33 8.74
C PRO A 205 -19.28 -4.01 9.21
N HIS A 206 -19.24 -5.33 9.36
CA HIS A 206 -20.37 -6.11 9.81
C HIS A 206 -20.01 -6.92 11.05
N HIS A 207 -20.90 -6.95 12.04
CA HIS A 207 -20.74 -7.76 13.24
C HIS A 207 -22.11 -8.22 13.74
N VAL A 208 -22.22 -9.53 13.92
CA VAL A 208 -23.37 -10.17 14.57
C VAL A 208 -22.89 -10.74 15.89
N PRO A 209 -23.48 -10.35 17.05
CA PRO A 209 -23.08 -10.90 18.34
C PRO A 209 -23.27 -12.43 18.38
N GLU A 210 -22.35 -13.14 19.06
CA GLU A 210 -22.42 -14.60 19.20
C GLU A 210 -23.72 -15.08 19.91
N SER A 211 -24.34 -14.21 20.70
CA SER A 211 -25.61 -14.47 21.35
C SER A 211 -26.83 -14.30 20.46
N SER A 212 -26.65 -13.88 19.20
CA SER A 212 -27.76 -13.73 18.26
C SER A 212 -28.32 -15.08 17.83
N GLU A 213 -29.65 -15.18 17.79
CA GLU A 213 -30.31 -16.32 17.14
C GLU A 213 -30.22 -16.17 15.62
N LEU A 214 -29.74 -17.21 14.94
CA LEU A 214 -29.76 -17.33 13.48
C LEU A 214 -31.15 -17.63 12.96
#